data_1571b8f76a7d293bf928dc5f045dab4a
#
_entry.id   1571b8f76a7d293bf928dc5f045dab4a
#
_cell.length_a   1.000
_cell.length_b   1.000
_cell.length_c   1.000
_cell.angle_alpha   90.00
_cell.angle_beta   90.00
_cell.angle_gamma   90.00
#
_symmetry.space_group_name_H-M   'P 1'
#
loop_
_entity.id
_entity.type
_entity.pdbx_description
1 polymer ?
#
loop_
_entity_poly.entity_id
_entity_poly.type
_entity_poly.pdbx_seq_one_letter_code
_entity_poly.pdbx_strand_id
1 'polypeptide(L)'
;MAVTVQARGLAMAVLTSVAIAGCAMTVKSFVERGTDFGRYRTFQVGPPEALVTGDPRLDNNTVFQDHLQGAIERQLVARGLVHAEGTPDLLVHFHASVTQEVNANDADYKLGYNPGSEDNPRPSVFDAGSLTIDVIDTRTNRLVWRGWADRSFDSEIDDQPRLERRIDAAVAHILQRLPSAL
;
A
#
# COMPACT_ATOMS: atom_id res chain seq x y z
N MET A 1 -3.82 -33.88 -63.31
CA MET A 1 -4.26 -33.90 -61.90
C MET A 1 -3.12 -33.40 -61.02
N ALA A 2 -3.20 -32.17 -60.58
CA ALA A 2 -2.19 -31.55 -59.71
C ALA A 2 -2.84 -31.36 -58.35
N VAL A 3 -2.23 -31.96 -57.32
CA VAL A 3 -2.68 -31.84 -55.95
C VAL A 3 -1.85 -30.75 -55.25
N THR A 4 -2.50 -29.66 -54.90
CA THR A 4 -1.89 -28.53 -54.19
C THR A 4 -1.97 -28.79 -52.67
N VAL A 5 -0.83 -28.98 -52.02
CA VAL A 5 -0.72 -29.08 -50.57
C VAL A 5 -0.58 -27.67 -50.00
N GLN A 6 -1.59 -27.21 -49.28
CA GLN A 6 -1.54 -25.97 -48.48
C GLN A 6 -0.87 -26.24 -47.13
N ALA A 7 0.30 -25.64 -46.92
CA ALA A 7 0.97 -25.59 -45.63
C ALA A 7 0.32 -24.50 -44.74
N ARG A 8 -0.38 -24.90 -43.69
CA ARG A 8 -0.87 -24.02 -42.62
C ARG A 8 0.27 -23.75 -41.62
N GLY A 9 0.83 -22.54 -41.70
CA GLY A 9 1.79 -22.06 -40.72
C GLY A 9 1.12 -21.77 -39.37
N LEU A 10 1.51 -22.49 -38.33
CA LEU A 10 1.11 -22.26 -36.96
C LEU A 10 2.01 -21.17 -36.38
N ALA A 11 1.50 -19.95 -36.23
CA ALA A 11 2.18 -18.86 -35.56
C ALA A 11 2.05 -19.07 -34.04
N MET A 12 3.12 -19.51 -33.39
CA MET A 12 3.21 -19.67 -31.96
C MET A 12 3.56 -18.32 -31.31
N ALA A 13 2.56 -17.65 -30.75
CA ALA A 13 2.76 -16.41 -29.99
C ALA A 13 3.35 -16.77 -28.62
N VAL A 14 4.64 -16.47 -28.43
CA VAL A 14 5.30 -16.57 -27.12
C VAL A 14 4.92 -15.35 -26.31
N LEU A 15 4.03 -15.50 -25.33
CA LEU A 15 3.76 -14.49 -24.30
C LEU A 15 4.94 -14.47 -23.32
N THR A 16 5.80 -13.49 -23.44
CA THR A 16 6.88 -13.23 -22.48
C THR A 16 6.28 -12.52 -21.27
N SER A 17 5.99 -13.26 -20.20
CA SER A 17 5.61 -12.69 -18.92
C SER A 17 6.82 -12.04 -18.27
N VAL A 18 6.92 -10.72 -18.33
CA VAL A 18 7.90 -9.95 -17.57
C VAL A 18 7.46 -9.96 -16.10
N ALA A 19 8.08 -10.81 -15.30
CA ALA A 19 7.95 -10.78 -13.84
C ALA A 19 8.72 -9.54 -13.33
N ILE A 20 7.98 -8.48 -13.01
CA ILE A 20 8.53 -7.30 -12.31
C ILE A 20 8.72 -7.72 -10.85
N ALA A 21 9.94 -8.11 -10.49
CA ALA A 21 10.34 -8.28 -9.10
C ALA A 21 10.53 -6.88 -8.48
N GLY A 22 9.42 -6.22 -8.14
CA GLY A 22 9.43 -5.06 -7.25
C GLY A 22 9.58 -5.55 -5.82
N CYS A 23 10.28 -4.80 -4.96
CA CYS A 23 10.33 -5.05 -3.52
C CYS A 23 8.90 -5.25 -3.01
N ALA A 24 8.60 -6.46 -2.54
CA ALA A 24 7.23 -6.86 -2.25
C ALA A 24 6.77 -6.16 -0.96
N MET A 25 5.88 -5.19 -1.11
CA MET A 25 5.13 -4.61 -0.02
C MET A 25 4.33 -5.71 0.69
N THR A 26 4.49 -5.83 2.00
CA THR A 26 3.73 -6.81 2.79
C THR A 26 2.43 -6.18 3.28
N VAL A 27 1.30 -6.68 2.79
CA VAL A 27 -0.03 -6.20 3.17
C VAL A 27 -0.74 -7.22 4.06
N LYS A 28 -1.26 -6.75 5.19
CA LYS A 28 -2.02 -7.54 6.16
C LYS A 28 -3.35 -6.86 6.45
N SER A 29 -4.31 -7.59 6.99
CA SER A 29 -5.59 -7.03 7.43
C SER A 29 -6.19 -7.80 8.59
N PHE A 30 -6.99 -7.10 9.37
CA PHE A 30 -7.85 -7.60 10.42
C PHE A 30 -9.30 -7.29 10.06
N VAL A 31 -10.20 -8.26 10.29
CA VAL A 31 -11.64 -8.12 10.09
C VAL A 31 -12.34 -8.52 11.38
N GLU A 32 -13.24 -7.68 11.89
CA GLU A 32 -14.06 -8.04 13.04
C GLU A 32 -15.05 -9.16 12.67
N ARG A 33 -15.08 -10.19 13.50
CA ARG A 33 -15.95 -11.36 13.26
C ARG A 33 -17.42 -10.98 13.32
N GLY A 34 -18.19 -11.47 12.36
CA GLY A 34 -19.64 -11.23 12.31
C GLY A 34 -20.03 -9.87 11.73
N THR A 35 -19.09 -9.10 11.21
CA THR A 35 -19.40 -7.86 10.51
C THR A 35 -20.00 -8.17 9.14
N ASP A 36 -21.19 -7.65 8.90
CA ASP A 36 -21.84 -7.66 7.59
C ASP A 36 -21.44 -6.40 6.82
N PHE A 37 -20.47 -6.52 5.91
CA PHE A 37 -20.03 -5.41 5.07
C PHE A 37 -21.05 -5.03 4.00
N GLY A 38 -21.95 -5.94 3.64
CA GLY A 38 -23.00 -5.70 2.64
C GLY A 38 -24.00 -4.63 3.04
N ARG A 39 -24.07 -4.23 4.30
CA ARG A 39 -24.98 -3.20 4.80
C ARG A 39 -24.46 -1.77 4.65
N TYR A 40 -23.13 -1.58 4.51
CA TYR A 40 -22.54 -0.24 4.43
C TYR A 40 -22.65 0.32 3.02
N ARG A 41 -23.03 1.59 2.93
CA ARG A 41 -23.22 2.32 1.68
C ARG A 41 -22.41 3.61 1.64
N THR A 42 -22.28 4.27 2.79
CA THR A 42 -21.67 5.60 2.87
C THR A 42 -20.44 5.59 3.75
N PHE A 43 -19.50 6.46 3.41
CA PHE A 43 -18.28 6.66 4.19
C PHE A 43 -17.93 8.14 4.30
N GLN A 44 -17.10 8.44 5.28
CA GLN A 44 -16.37 9.69 5.41
C GLN A 44 -14.95 9.36 5.85
N VAL A 45 -13.97 10.02 5.24
CA VAL A 45 -12.62 10.00 5.78
C VAL A 45 -12.57 11.04 6.89
N GLY A 46 -12.14 10.63 8.07
CA GLY A 46 -12.03 11.53 9.23
C GLY A 46 -11.04 12.65 8.95
N PRO A 47 -11.17 13.80 9.65
CA PRO A 47 -10.17 14.84 9.54
C PRO A 47 -8.81 14.21 9.85
N PRO A 48 -7.77 14.58 9.10
CA PRO A 48 -6.44 14.14 9.44
C PRO A 48 -6.15 14.65 10.85
N GLU A 49 -6.09 13.74 11.82
CA GLU A 49 -5.40 14.04 13.05
C GLU A 49 -3.99 14.45 12.65
N ALA A 50 -3.37 15.39 13.39
CA ALA A 50 -2.03 15.84 13.05
C ALA A 50 -1.17 14.60 12.77
N LEU A 51 -0.86 14.37 11.49
CA LEU A 51 -0.21 13.16 11.05
C LEU A 51 1.26 13.25 11.49
N VAL A 52 1.56 12.67 12.62
CA VAL A 52 2.93 12.54 13.13
C VAL A 52 3.49 11.24 12.60
N THR A 53 4.25 11.33 11.52
CA THR A 53 4.85 10.16 10.88
C THR A 53 6.18 9.76 11.51
N GLY A 54 6.82 10.66 12.24
CA GLY A 54 8.18 10.53 12.75
C GLY A 54 9.24 11.02 11.77
N ASP A 55 8.84 11.54 10.61
CA ASP A 55 9.72 12.17 9.64
C ASP A 55 9.31 13.63 9.40
N PRO A 56 10.20 14.61 9.69
CA PRO A 56 9.87 16.02 9.55
C PRO A 56 9.47 16.46 8.13
N ARG A 57 9.81 15.70 7.09
CA ARG A 57 9.43 15.99 5.69
C ARG A 57 7.96 15.70 5.43
N LEU A 58 7.37 14.78 6.21
CA LEU A 58 5.98 14.34 6.07
C LEU A 58 5.09 14.83 7.22
N ASP A 59 5.67 15.17 8.37
CA ASP A 59 4.93 15.66 9.53
C ASP A 59 4.25 16.99 9.22
N ASN A 60 2.92 17.06 9.43
CA ASN A 60 2.07 18.21 9.12
C ASN A 60 2.14 18.66 7.63
N ASN A 61 2.58 17.81 6.72
CA ASN A 61 2.62 18.08 5.29
C ASN A 61 1.22 17.89 4.70
N THR A 62 0.51 18.98 4.45
CA THR A 62 -0.86 18.95 3.92
C THR A 62 -0.93 18.33 2.53
N VAL A 63 0.09 18.50 1.68
CA VAL A 63 0.13 17.92 0.33
C VAL A 63 0.16 16.39 0.42
N PHE A 64 0.98 15.86 1.33
CA PHE A 64 1.05 14.43 1.59
C PHE A 64 -0.28 13.89 2.14
N GLN A 65 -0.87 14.60 3.11
CA GLN A 65 -2.14 14.22 3.74
C GLN A 65 -3.30 14.23 2.72
N ASP A 66 -3.41 15.30 1.93
CA ASP A 66 -4.46 15.45 0.91
C ASP A 66 -4.34 14.38 -0.17
N HIS A 67 -3.11 14.05 -0.60
CA HIS A 67 -2.88 12.99 -1.56
C HIS A 67 -3.30 11.62 -1.03
N LEU A 68 -2.91 11.31 0.21
CA LEU A 68 -3.25 10.05 0.88
C LEU A 68 -4.77 9.92 1.09
N GLN A 69 -5.41 10.97 1.59
CA GLN A 69 -6.87 11.00 1.73
C GLN A 69 -7.56 10.79 0.39
N GLY A 70 -7.17 11.54 -0.65
CA GLY A 70 -7.73 11.42 -1.98
C GLY A 70 -7.52 10.02 -2.60
N ALA A 71 -6.39 9.36 -2.33
CA ALA A 71 -6.15 7.99 -2.75
C ALA A 71 -7.12 7.00 -2.08
N ILE A 72 -7.34 7.14 -0.78
CA ILE A 72 -8.30 6.32 -0.02
C ILE A 72 -9.72 6.52 -0.55
N GLU A 73 -10.15 7.77 -0.73
CA GLU A 73 -11.48 8.11 -1.23
C GLU A 73 -11.74 7.51 -2.62
N ARG A 74 -10.80 7.67 -3.55
CA ARG A 74 -10.91 7.06 -4.90
C ARG A 74 -11.10 5.55 -4.84
N GLN A 75 -10.37 4.86 -3.96
CA GLN A 75 -10.46 3.40 -3.83
C GLN A 75 -11.79 2.96 -3.20
N LEU A 76 -12.32 3.69 -2.22
CA LEU A 76 -13.61 3.38 -1.60
C LEU A 76 -14.77 3.62 -2.57
N VAL A 77 -14.73 4.72 -3.33
CA VAL A 77 -15.72 5.00 -4.39
C VAL A 77 -15.68 3.92 -5.48
N ALA A 78 -14.49 3.49 -5.90
CA ALA A 78 -14.34 2.40 -6.87
C ALA A 78 -14.92 1.06 -6.38
N ARG A 79 -15.09 0.90 -5.06
CA ARG A 79 -15.72 -0.26 -4.42
C ARG A 79 -17.24 -0.09 -4.19
N GLY A 80 -17.83 0.98 -4.70
CA GLY A 80 -19.26 1.23 -4.64
C GLY A 80 -19.75 1.96 -3.38
N LEU A 81 -18.83 2.43 -2.53
CA LEU A 81 -19.19 3.29 -1.40
C LEU A 81 -19.35 4.75 -1.87
N VAL A 82 -20.18 5.52 -1.21
CA VAL A 82 -20.50 6.91 -1.55
C VAL A 82 -20.10 7.82 -0.38
N HIS A 83 -19.59 9.01 -0.68
CA HIS A 83 -19.39 10.03 0.35
C HIS A 83 -20.70 10.38 1.04
N ALA A 84 -20.68 10.44 2.37
CA ALA A 84 -21.85 10.83 3.13
C ALA A 84 -22.05 12.36 3.11
N GLU A 85 -23.27 12.81 2.90
CA GLU A 85 -23.67 14.22 3.10
C GLU A 85 -24.02 14.52 4.57
N GLY A 86 -24.14 13.49 5.40
CA GLY A 86 -24.49 13.56 6.82
C GLY A 86 -23.68 12.55 7.62
N THR A 87 -24.36 11.85 8.55
CA THR A 87 -23.68 10.79 9.33
C THR A 87 -23.37 9.60 8.43
N PRO A 88 -22.07 9.24 8.24
CA PRO A 88 -21.68 8.10 7.41
C PRO A 88 -21.99 6.77 8.09
N ASP A 89 -22.10 5.69 7.32
CA ASP A 89 -22.08 4.33 7.87
C ASP A 89 -20.71 3.97 8.41
N LEU A 90 -19.66 4.39 7.68
CA LEU A 90 -18.27 4.11 7.99
C LEU A 90 -17.48 5.40 8.14
N LEU A 91 -16.72 5.48 9.23
CA LEU A 91 -15.66 6.47 9.40
C LEU A 91 -14.32 5.80 9.12
N VAL A 92 -13.52 6.44 8.26
CA VAL A 92 -12.21 5.91 7.85
C VAL A 92 -11.12 6.80 8.39
N HIS A 93 -10.20 6.22 9.16
CA HIS A 93 -9.00 6.88 9.64
C HIS A 93 -7.78 6.27 8.98
N PHE A 94 -6.71 7.04 8.88
CA PHE A 94 -5.44 6.55 8.39
C PHE A 94 -4.28 7.06 9.23
N HIS A 95 -3.22 6.25 9.30
CA HIS A 95 -1.99 6.56 10.03
C HIS A 95 -0.82 6.19 9.14
N ALA A 96 0.18 7.05 9.09
CA ALA A 96 1.45 6.75 8.45
C ALA A 96 2.57 6.88 9.49
N SER A 97 3.59 6.05 9.37
CA SER A 97 4.79 6.15 10.21
C SER A 97 6.03 5.87 9.40
N VAL A 98 7.12 6.54 9.73
CA VAL A 98 8.44 6.31 9.15
C VAL A 98 9.38 5.90 10.27
N THR A 99 10.08 4.79 10.05
CA THR A 99 11.11 4.28 10.97
C THR A 99 12.41 4.10 10.22
N GLN A 100 13.52 4.35 10.87
CA GLN A 100 14.83 4.03 10.30
C GLN A 100 15.16 2.57 10.57
N GLU A 101 15.40 1.83 9.51
CA GLU A 101 15.86 0.45 9.57
C GLU A 101 17.33 0.35 9.16
N VAL A 102 18.06 -0.51 9.86
CA VAL A 102 19.46 -0.80 9.56
C VAL A 102 19.54 -2.17 8.89
N ASN A 103 19.97 -2.20 7.65
CA ASN A 103 20.26 -3.46 6.98
C ASN A 103 21.68 -3.92 7.34
N ALA A 104 21.78 -4.74 8.38
CA ALA A 104 23.03 -5.34 8.83
C ALA A 104 23.37 -6.65 8.08
N ASN A 105 22.39 -7.25 7.38
CA ASN A 105 22.51 -8.63 6.90
C ASN A 105 23.31 -8.82 5.61
N ASP A 106 23.44 -7.79 4.77
CA ASP A 106 24.19 -7.94 3.52
C ASP A 106 25.70 -8.05 3.74
N ALA A 107 26.19 -7.55 4.87
CA ALA A 107 27.59 -7.59 5.23
C ALA A 107 28.01 -8.93 5.87
N ASP A 108 27.17 -9.48 6.75
CA ASP A 108 27.52 -10.64 7.57
C ASP A 108 27.41 -11.96 6.82
N TYR A 109 26.49 -12.08 5.86
CA TYR A 109 26.20 -13.34 5.18
C TYR A 109 27.11 -13.66 3.99
N LYS A 110 27.68 -12.66 3.31
CA LYS A 110 28.48 -12.89 2.09
C LYS A 110 29.98 -13.00 2.32
N LEU A 111 30.52 -12.42 3.39
CA LEU A 111 31.98 -12.27 3.53
C LEU A 111 32.55 -12.71 4.88
N GLY A 112 31.73 -13.12 5.85
CA GLY A 112 32.18 -13.33 7.21
C GLY A 112 32.64 -12.01 7.84
N TYR A 113 32.31 -11.80 9.11
CA TYR A 113 32.72 -10.61 9.85
C TYR A 113 34.26 -10.47 9.87
N ASN A 114 34.79 -9.53 9.09
CA ASN A 114 36.19 -9.17 9.10
C ASN A 114 36.36 -7.69 9.45
N PRO A 115 36.44 -7.34 10.76
CA PRO A 115 36.62 -5.96 11.16
C PRO A 115 38.00 -5.46 10.75
N GLY A 116 38.02 -4.60 9.73
CA GLY A 116 39.24 -3.95 9.28
C GLY A 116 39.58 -4.08 7.79
N SER A 117 38.74 -4.73 6.98
CA SER A 117 38.88 -4.65 5.53
C SER A 117 38.12 -3.42 5.00
N GLU A 118 38.80 -2.64 4.11
CA GLU A 118 38.16 -1.48 3.44
C GLU A 118 37.01 -1.90 2.51
N ASP A 119 36.87 -3.19 2.21
CA ASP A 119 35.83 -3.79 1.37
C ASP A 119 34.63 -4.29 2.18
N ASN A 120 34.54 -4.00 3.48
CA ASN A 120 33.43 -4.43 4.30
C ASN A 120 32.20 -3.54 4.01
N PRO A 121 31.10 -4.07 3.43
CA PRO A 121 29.92 -3.26 3.16
C PRO A 121 29.39 -2.70 4.48
N ARG A 122 29.32 -1.37 4.55
CA ARG A 122 28.79 -0.68 5.73
C ARG A 122 27.31 -0.97 5.84
N PRO A 123 26.79 -1.15 7.07
CA PRO A 123 25.34 -1.23 7.26
C PRO A 123 24.67 -0.03 6.59
N SER A 124 23.69 -0.27 5.75
CA SER A 124 22.91 0.80 5.15
C SER A 124 21.73 1.12 6.07
N VAL A 125 21.55 2.41 6.33
CA VAL A 125 20.35 2.93 7.01
C VAL A 125 19.40 3.39 5.93
N PHE A 126 18.15 2.96 6.01
CA PHE A 126 17.10 3.41 5.10
C PHE A 126 15.81 3.69 5.87
N ASP A 127 15.01 4.60 5.31
CA ASP A 127 13.70 4.93 5.87
C ASP A 127 12.69 3.87 5.42
N ALA A 128 11.95 3.30 6.37
CA ALA A 128 10.87 2.35 6.11
C ALA A 128 9.55 2.97 6.51
N GLY A 129 8.69 3.22 5.53
CA GLY A 129 7.37 3.78 5.72
C GLY A 129 6.30 2.71 5.84
N SER A 130 5.40 2.85 6.80
CA SER A 130 4.20 2.02 6.92
C SER A 130 2.93 2.86 6.89
N LEU A 131 1.88 2.27 6.31
CA LEU A 131 0.56 2.87 6.20
C LEU A 131 -0.48 1.94 6.81
N THR A 132 -1.34 2.48 7.67
CA THR A 132 -2.49 1.78 8.25
C THR A 132 -3.77 2.52 7.90
N ILE A 133 -4.82 1.78 7.54
CA ILE A 133 -6.17 2.29 7.29
C ILE A 133 -7.13 1.56 8.21
N ASP A 134 -7.91 2.31 8.98
CA ASP A 134 -8.93 1.85 9.91
C ASP A 134 -10.32 2.18 9.41
N VAL A 135 -11.24 1.23 9.49
CA VAL A 135 -12.65 1.41 9.14
C VAL A 135 -13.49 1.14 10.39
N ILE A 136 -14.27 2.14 10.77
CA ILE A 136 -15.07 2.17 12.00
C ILE A 136 -16.54 2.23 11.62
N ASP A 137 -17.36 1.34 12.18
CA ASP A 137 -18.83 1.43 12.12
C ASP A 137 -19.29 2.57 13.04
N THR A 138 -19.85 3.62 12.47
CA THR A 138 -20.25 4.83 13.22
C THR A 138 -21.39 4.58 14.20
N ARG A 139 -22.28 3.62 13.89
CA ARG A 139 -23.42 3.28 14.74
C ARG A 139 -22.97 2.59 16.04
N THR A 140 -21.93 1.78 15.98
CA THR A 140 -21.41 1.01 17.13
C THR A 140 -20.13 1.60 17.70
N ASN A 141 -19.52 2.53 17.00
CA ASN A 141 -18.19 3.11 17.28
C ASN A 141 -17.11 2.03 17.44
N ARG A 142 -17.19 0.96 16.63
CA ARG A 142 -16.25 -0.17 16.69
C ARG A 142 -15.41 -0.23 15.43
N LEU A 143 -14.13 -0.57 15.61
CA LEU A 143 -13.25 -0.92 14.50
C LEU A 143 -13.77 -2.23 13.88
N VAL A 144 -14.21 -2.16 12.64
CA VAL A 144 -14.73 -3.34 11.90
C VAL A 144 -13.71 -3.91 10.93
N TRP A 145 -12.74 -3.09 10.52
CA TRP A 145 -11.64 -3.53 9.67
C TRP A 145 -10.41 -2.63 9.87
N ARG A 146 -9.25 -3.25 9.79
CA ARG A 146 -7.94 -2.58 9.72
C ARG A 146 -7.11 -3.24 8.64
N GLY A 147 -6.52 -2.46 7.77
CA GLY A 147 -5.51 -2.92 6.82
C GLY A 147 -4.24 -2.12 6.95
N TRP A 148 -3.09 -2.76 6.78
CA TRP A 148 -1.81 -2.05 6.81
C TRP A 148 -0.82 -2.65 5.85
N ALA A 149 0.11 -1.83 5.43
CA ALA A 149 1.23 -2.19 4.59
C ALA A 149 2.53 -1.70 5.21
N ASP A 150 3.46 -2.63 5.40
CA ASP A 150 4.82 -2.33 5.78
C ASP A 150 5.64 -2.06 4.52
N ARG A 151 6.62 -1.15 4.59
CA ARG A 151 7.47 -0.72 3.46
C ARG A 151 6.66 -0.16 2.29
N SER A 152 5.64 0.63 2.62
CA SER A 152 4.78 1.24 1.61
C SER A 152 5.45 2.39 0.85
N PHE A 153 6.39 3.10 1.48
CA PHE A 153 7.20 4.17 0.90
C PHE A 153 8.54 4.23 1.62
N ASP A 154 9.56 3.66 1.04
CA ASP A 154 10.90 3.60 1.66
C ASP A 154 11.71 4.86 1.23
N SER A 155 12.68 4.70 0.35
CA SER A 155 13.59 5.77 -0.09
C SER A 155 12.95 6.85 -0.99
N GLU A 156 11.65 6.80 -1.23
CA GLU A 156 10.95 7.72 -2.13
C GLU A 156 10.53 9.04 -1.48
N ILE A 157 10.74 9.24 -0.17
CA ILE A 157 10.28 10.43 0.58
C ILE A 157 10.80 11.74 -0.02
N ASP A 158 11.99 11.74 -0.60
CA ASP A 158 12.59 12.92 -1.23
C ASP A 158 12.18 13.12 -2.71
N ASP A 159 11.44 12.17 -3.30
CA ASP A 159 10.94 12.25 -4.68
C ASP A 159 9.40 12.24 -4.67
N GLN A 160 8.80 13.43 -4.61
CA GLN A 160 7.35 13.57 -4.50
C GLN A 160 6.56 12.74 -5.54
N PRO A 161 6.86 12.75 -6.85
CA PRO A 161 6.13 11.95 -7.81
C PRO A 161 6.25 10.44 -7.60
N ARG A 162 7.36 9.97 -7.05
CA ARG A 162 7.53 8.56 -6.69
C ARG A 162 6.77 8.22 -5.43
N LEU A 163 6.84 9.08 -4.42
CA LEU A 163 6.10 8.93 -3.17
C LEU A 163 4.60 8.82 -3.42
N GLU A 164 4.02 9.72 -4.24
CA GLU A 164 2.61 9.70 -4.61
C GLU A 164 2.21 8.38 -5.28
N ARG A 165 2.99 7.89 -6.24
CA ARG A 165 2.73 6.58 -6.87
C ARG A 165 2.81 5.41 -5.88
N ARG A 166 3.74 5.46 -4.94
CA ARG A 166 3.88 4.41 -3.92
C ARG A 166 2.70 4.43 -2.95
N ILE A 167 2.22 5.62 -2.56
CA ILE A 167 1.02 5.79 -1.74
C ILE A 167 -0.20 5.23 -2.47
N ASP A 168 -0.42 5.59 -3.73
CA ASP A 168 -1.53 5.08 -4.53
C ASP A 168 -1.52 3.55 -4.60
N ALA A 169 -0.34 2.95 -4.83
CA ALA A 169 -0.18 1.50 -4.86
C ALA A 169 -0.44 0.87 -3.47
N ALA A 170 0.08 1.47 -2.40
CA ALA A 170 -0.12 0.98 -1.04
C ALA A 170 -1.60 0.99 -0.65
N VAL A 171 -2.28 2.11 -0.86
CA VAL A 171 -3.71 2.27 -0.59
C VAL A 171 -4.54 1.26 -1.39
N ALA A 172 -4.24 1.10 -2.69
CA ALA A 172 -4.93 0.12 -3.53
C ALA A 172 -4.75 -1.32 -3.00
N HIS A 173 -3.53 -1.72 -2.65
CA HIS A 173 -3.25 -3.06 -2.13
C HIS A 173 -3.85 -3.30 -0.75
N ILE A 174 -3.83 -2.30 0.14
CA ILE A 174 -4.46 -2.38 1.46
C ILE A 174 -5.96 -2.57 1.28
N LEU A 175 -6.62 -1.67 0.55
CA LEU A 175 -8.07 -1.69 0.40
C LEU A 175 -8.59 -2.86 -0.45
N GLN A 176 -7.75 -3.51 -1.27
CA GLN A 176 -8.11 -4.80 -1.90
C GLN A 176 -8.47 -5.89 -0.87
N ARG A 177 -7.97 -5.77 0.37
CA ARG A 177 -8.27 -6.68 1.47
C ARG A 177 -9.56 -6.35 2.22
N LEU A 178 -10.13 -5.16 2.01
CA LEU A 178 -11.43 -4.79 2.57
C LEU A 178 -12.51 -5.70 1.97
N PRO A 179 -13.32 -6.38 2.78
CA PRO A 179 -14.42 -7.20 2.27
C PRO A 179 -15.36 -6.36 1.39
N SER A 180 -15.87 -6.97 0.33
CA SER A 180 -16.79 -6.29 -0.58
C SER A 180 -18.12 -5.96 0.13
N ALA A 181 -18.66 -4.79 -0.19
CA ALA A 181 -20.01 -4.37 0.25
C ALA A 181 -21.13 -4.98 -0.60
N LEU A 182 -20.87 -6.12 -1.29
CA LEU A 182 -21.84 -6.80 -2.15
C LEU A 182 -22.29 -8.12 -1.55
#